data_32af88697f96a02d93cd6d06b790b681
#
_entry.id   32af88697f96a02d93cd6d06b790b681
#
_cell.length_a   1.000
_cell.length_b   1.000
_cell.length_c   1.000
_cell.angle_alpha   90.00
_cell.angle_beta   90.00
_cell.angle_gamma   90.00
#
_symmetry.space_group_name_H-M   'P 1'
#
loop_
_entity.id
_entity.type
_entity.pdbx_description
1 polymer ?
#
loop_
_entity_poly.entity_id
_entity_poly.type
_entity_poly.pdbx_seq_one_letter_code
_entity_poly.pdbx_strand_id
1 'polypeptide(L)'
;TGLRIGVSEAKGLCFGLKVPLISVPTLELLACTTMFRNYFEEDVLYCPMIDARRMEVYSAVFDNALNDVVPVGAYVIDEHTFSDLLDNRRIVFAGNGSTKCKDVIKHRNAIFVEGIVPLATDMLALAERAFRNGQFEDVAYFEPFYLKEFIATTPKNKIL
;
A
#
# COMPACT_ATOMS: atom_id res chain seq x y z
N THR A 1 8.30 13.78 -5.44
CA THR A 1 9.75 14.11 -5.46
C THR A 1 10.55 13.18 -4.57
N GLY A 2 10.18 12.98 -3.28
CA GLY A 2 10.93 12.13 -2.34
C GLY A 2 11.09 10.68 -2.79
N LEU A 3 10.05 10.06 -3.34
CA LEU A 3 10.12 8.69 -3.83
C LEU A 3 11.16 8.52 -4.95
N ARG A 4 11.20 9.45 -5.90
CA ARG A 4 12.19 9.42 -7.00
C ARG A 4 13.63 9.59 -6.48
N ILE A 5 13.83 10.46 -5.49
CA ILE A 5 15.14 10.65 -4.86
C ILE A 5 15.58 9.33 -4.19
N GLY A 6 14.72 8.73 -3.35
CA GLY A 6 15.05 7.48 -2.68
C GLY A 6 15.33 6.31 -3.65
N VAL A 7 14.54 6.18 -4.71
CA VAL A 7 14.78 5.17 -5.74
C VAL A 7 16.12 5.41 -6.46
N SER A 8 16.44 6.67 -6.81
CA SER A 8 17.71 7.00 -7.48
C SER A 8 18.91 6.70 -6.58
N GLU A 9 18.81 7.00 -5.27
CA GLU A 9 19.82 6.68 -4.28
C GLU A 9 20.02 5.16 -4.15
N ALA A 10 18.93 4.41 -3.99
CA ALA A 10 18.96 2.94 -3.91
C ALA A 10 19.61 2.32 -5.16
N LYS A 11 19.22 2.78 -6.36
CA LYS A 11 19.84 2.35 -7.62
C LYS A 11 21.35 2.64 -7.67
N GLY A 12 21.75 3.84 -7.25
CA GLY A 12 23.18 4.22 -7.19
C GLY A 12 23.98 3.34 -6.24
N LEU A 13 23.45 3.05 -5.04
CA LEU A 13 24.08 2.15 -4.08
C LEU A 13 24.16 0.72 -4.61
N CYS A 14 23.07 0.18 -5.16
CA CYS A 14 23.05 -1.18 -5.73
C CYS A 14 24.06 -1.33 -6.88
N PHE A 15 24.11 -0.33 -7.77
CA PHE A 15 25.06 -0.32 -8.88
C PHE A 15 26.51 -0.27 -8.39
N GLY A 16 26.82 0.66 -7.47
CA GLY A 16 28.18 0.84 -6.94
C GLY A 16 28.69 -0.35 -6.12
N LEU A 17 27.80 -0.96 -5.32
CA LEU A 17 28.13 -2.09 -4.46
C LEU A 17 27.97 -3.46 -5.15
N LYS A 18 27.43 -3.48 -6.37
CA LYS A 18 27.12 -4.71 -7.14
C LYS A 18 26.19 -5.67 -6.38
N VAL A 19 25.19 -5.12 -5.70
CA VAL A 19 24.17 -5.89 -4.99
C VAL A 19 22.81 -5.74 -5.71
N PRO A 20 21.91 -6.73 -5.61
CA PRO A 20 20.60 -6.66 -6.26
C PRO A 20 19.71 -5.56 -5.64
N LEU A 21 18.85 -4.96 -6.46
CA LEU A 21 17.81 -4.04 -6.03
C LEU A 21 16.52 -4.81 -5.80
N ILE A 22 15.86 -4.56 -4.68
CA ILE A 22 14.55 -5.14 -4.33
C ILE A 22 13.57 -3.99 -4.08
N SER A 23 12.39 -4.08 -4.67
CA SER A 23 11.25 -3.20 -4.34
C SER A 23 10.27 -3.90 -3.42
N VAL A 24 9.65 -3.13 -2.51
CA VAL A 24 8.58 -3.60 -1.64
C VAL A 24 7.38 -2.67 -1.84
N PRO A 25 6.25 -3.17 -2.39
CA PRO A 25 5.05 -2.37 -2.60
C PRO A 25 4.49 -1.86 -1.28
N THR A 26 4.17 -0.57 -1.22
CA THR A 26 3.74 0.09 0.03
C THR A 26 2.45 -0.51 0.60
N LEU A 27 1.48 -0.89 -0.25
CA LEU A 27 0.24 -1.50 0.22
C LEU A 27 0.49 -2.89 0.81
N GLU A 28 1.33 -3.69 0.18
CA GLU A 28 1.72 -4.99 0.72
C GLU A 28 2.48 -4.85 2.05
N LEU A 29 3.37 -3.85 2.16
CA LEU A 29 4.05 -3.52 3.41
C LEU A 29 3.07 -3.16 4.53
N LEU A 30 2.08 -2.31 4.24
CA LEU A 30 1.05 -1.93 5.23
C LEU A 30 0.20 -3.15 5.65
N ALA A 31 -0.17 -4.03 4.73
CA ALA A 31 -0.88 -5.27 5.06
C ALA A 31 -0.03 -6.17 5.97
N CYS A 32 1.21 -6.42 5.58
CA CYS A 32 2.17 -7.20 6.34
C CYS A 32 2.39 -6.61 7.76
N THR A 33 2.60 -5.30 7.86
CA THR A 33 2.74 -4.59 9.15
C THR A 33 1.49 -4.77 10.02
N THR A 34 0.30 -4.69 9.41
CA THR A 34 -0.97 -4.88 10.12
C THR A 34 -1.09 -6.29 10.68
N MET A 35 -0.71 -7.30 9.91
CA MET A 35 -0.68 -8.72 10.34
C MET A 35 0.26 -8.93 11.53
N PHE A 36 1.47 -8.37 11.49
CA PHE A 36 2.46 -8.57 12.55
C PHE A 36 2.16 -7.83 13.84
N ARG A 37 1.48 -6.69 13.76
CA ARG A 37 1.18 -5.86 14.94
C ARG A 37 -0.16 -6.18 15.59
N ASN A 38 -1.01 -6.95 14.91
CA ASN A 38 -2.36 -7.27 15.38
C ASN A 38 -2.64 -8.75 15.20
N TYR A 39 -3.13 -9.38 16.25
CA TYR A 39 -3.57 -10.77 16.22
C TYR A 39 -5.07 -10.84 15.96
N PHE A 40 -5.46 -11.64 14.98
CA PHE A 40 -6.85 -11.95 14.69
C PHE A 40 -7.03 -13.47 14.76
N GLU A 41 -7.97 -13.95 15.56
CA GLU A 41 -8.25 -15.39 15.73
C GLU A 41 -8.89 -16.03 14.49
N GLU A 42 -9.51 -15.20 13.64
CA GLU A 42 -10.23 -15.65 12.45
C GLU A 42 -9.44 -15.35 11.18
N ASP A 43 -9.77 -16.06 10.10
CA ASP A 43 -9.27 -15.74 8.76
C ASP A 43 -9.90 -14.43 8.28
N VAL A 44 -9.14 -13.36 8.35
CA VAL A 44 -9.53 -12.01 7.95
C VAL A 44 -8.84 -11.60 6.64
N LEU A 45 -9.43 -10.63 5.95
CA LEU A 45 -8.79 -9.95 4.83
C LEU A 45 -8.14 -8.64 5.31
N TYR A 46 -7.08 -8.21 4.64
CA TYR A 46 -6.35 -6.98 4.96
C TYR A 46 -6.50 -5.98 3.81
N CYS A 47 -7.03 -4.81 4.13
CA CYS A 47 -7.26 -3.73 3.20
C CYS A 47 -6.45 -2.49 3.58
N PRO A 48 -5.16 -2.43 3.23
CA PRO A 48 -4.35 -1.24 3.42
C PRO A 48 -4.86 -0.10 2.54
N MET A 49 -4.89 1.12 3.08
CA MET A 49 -5.39 2.30 2.40
C MET A 49 -4.41 3.46 2.51
N ILE A 50 -3.99 4.00 1.38
CA ILE A 50 -3.21 5.23 1.29
C ILE A 50 -4.13 6.35 0.81
N ASP A 51 -4.10 7.50 1.50
CA ASP A 51 -4.94 8.63 1.15
C ASP A 51 -4.62 9.19 -0.25
N ALA A 52 -5.62 9.24 -1.12
CA ALA A 52 -5.54 9.80 -2.48
C ALA A 52 -6.35 11.09 -2.63
N ARG A 53 -6.64 11.78 -1.51
CA ARG A 53 -7.48 12.98 -1.37
C ARG A 53 -8.97 12.69 -1.54
N ARG A 54 -9.83 13.62 -1.06
CA ARG A 54 -11.30 13.46 -1.03
C ARG A 54 -11.65 12.10 -0.43
N MET A 55 -12.65 11.40 -0.97
CA MET A 55 -13.03 10.03 -0.58
C MET A 55 -12.35 8.95 -1.42
N GLU A 56 -11.23 9.26 -2.07
CA GLU A 56 -10.45 8.30 -2.84
C GLU A 56 -9.26 7.80 -2.03
N VAL A 57 -8.96 6.52 -2.17
CA VAL A 57 -7.78 5.85 -1.60
C VAL A 57 -7.06 5.00 -2.65
N TYR A 58 -5.75 4.86 -2.52
CA TYR A 58 -5.04 3.76 -3.15
C TYR A 58 -5.10 2.57 -2.22
N SER A 59 -5.59 1.45 -2.72
CA SER A 59 -5.85 0.26 -1.90
C SER A 59 -5.73 -1.02 -2.70
N ALA A 60 -5.69 -2.11 -1.98
CA ALA A 60 -5.83 -3.48 -2.44
C ALA A 60 -6.48 -4.29 -1.30
N VAL A 61 -6.93 -5.51 -1.56
CA VAL A 61 -7.35 -6.42 -0.50
C VAL A 61 -6.51 -7.69 -0.60
N PHE A 62 -5.87 -8.06 0.50
CA PHE A 62 -5.01 -9.23 0.60
C PHE A 62 -5.59 -10.29 1.53
N ASP A 63 -5.28 -11.55 1.25
CA ASP A 63 -5.47 -12.66 2.19
C ASP A 63 -4.29 -12.78 3.19
N ASN A 64 -4.34 -13.77 4.08
CA ASN A 64 -3.29 -14.03 5.07
C ASN A 64 -1.94 -14.47 4.45
N ALA A 65 -1.93 -14.89 3.20
CA ALA A 65 -0.71 -15.23 2.47
C ALA A 65 -0.18 -14.07 1.61
N LEU A 66 -0.83 -12.89 1.71
CA LEU A 66 -0.57 -11.71 0.88
C LEU A 66 -0.87 -11.93 -0.61
N ASN A 67 -1.79 -12.83 -0.95
CA ASN A 67 -2.33 -12.89 -2.30
C ASN A 67 -3.39 -11.82 -2.51
N ASP A 68 -3.43 -11.26 -3.72
CA ASP A 68 -4.44 -10.28 -4.12
C ASP A 68 -5.84 -10.90 -4.18
N VAL A 69 -6.76 -10.47 -3.30
CA VAL A 69 -8.20 -10.74 -3.38
C VAL A 69 -8.88 -9.66 -4.20
N VAL A 70 -8.46 -8.41 -4.02
CA VAL A 70 -8.82 -7.27 -4.87
C VAL A 70 -7.53 -6.59 -5.31
N PRO A 71 -7.32 -6.39 -6.62
CA PRO A 71 -6.07 -5.86 -7.14
C PRO A 71 -5.83 -4.43 -6.68
N VAL A 72 -4.56 -4.02 -6.74
CA VAL A 72 -4.14 -2.64 -6.44
C VAL A 72 -4.85 -1.67 -7.38
N GLY A 73 -5.48 -0.64 -6.81
CA GLY A 73 -6.24 0.36 -7.56
C GLY A 73 -6.47 1.65 -6.79
N ALA A 74 -7.06 2.61 -7.49
CA ALA A 74 -7.60 3.83 -6.91
C ALA A 74 -9.13 3.65 -6.75
N TYR A 75 -9.59 3.68 -5.52
CA TYR A 75 -10.99 3.41 -5.16
C TYR A 75 -11.63 4.65 -4.57
N VAL A 76 -12.76 5.07 -5.13
CA VAL A 76 -13.64 6.06 -4.48
C VAL A 76 -14.51 5.31 -3.49
N ILE A 77 -14.38 5.66 -2.22
CA ILE A 77 -15.03 4.92 -1.13
C ILE A 77 -16.43 5.47 -0.87
N ASP A 78 -17.37 4.56 -0.89
CA ASP A 78 -18.77 4.77 -0.52
C ASP A 78 -19.26 3.67 0.45
N GLU A 79 -20.55 3.70 0.81
CA GLU A 79 -21.15 2.74 1.75
C GLU A 79 -21.24 1.31 1.21
N HIS A 80 -21.12 1.12 -0.11
CA HIS A 80 -21.19 -0.18 -0.78
C HIS A 80 -19.82 -0.75 -1.13
N THR A 81 -18.76 0.06 -0.96
CA THR A 81 -17.40 -0.35 -1.28
C THR A 81 -17.01 -1.57 -0.46
N PHE A 82 -16.63 -2.65 -1.14
CA PHE A 82 -16.29 -3.96 -0.57
C PHE A 82 -17.43 -4.69 0.16
N SER A 83 -18.71 -4.31 -0.06
CA SER A 83 -19.88 -4.93 0.59
C SER A 83 -19.93 -6.43 0.38
N ASP A 84 -19.72 -6.92 -0.85
CA ASP A 84 -19.76 -8.36 -1.18
C ASP A 84 -18.71 -9.17 -0.41
N LEU A 85 -17.55 -8.58 -0.15
CA LEU A 85 -16.51 -9.21 0.67
C LEU A 85 -16.84 -9.12 2.15
N LEU A 86 -17.34 -7.97 2.60
CA LEU A 86 -17.72 -7.73 4.00
C LEU A 86 -18.91 -8.60 4.44
N ASP A 87 -19.82 -8.94 3.55
CA ASP A 87 -20.91 -9.86 3.84
C ASP A 87 -20.43 -11.27 4.22
N ASN A 88 -19.30 -11.69 3.66
CA ASN A 88 -18.77 -13.03 3.80
C ASN A 88 -17.57 -13.14 4.75
N ARG A 89 -16.75 -12.08 4.89
CA ARG A 89 -15.49 -12.11 5.65
C ARG A 89 -15.25 -10.79 6.37
N ARG A 90 -14.52 -10.86 7.47
CA ARG A 90 -14.04 -9.66 8.16
C ARG A 90 -12.90 -9.04 7.35
N ILE A 91 -12.90 -7.71 7.23
CA ILE A 91 -11.85 -6.95 6.57
C ILE A 91 -11.21 -5.98 7.56
N VAL A 92 -9.90 -6.03 7.66
CA VAL A 92 -9.08 -5.14 8.48
C VAL A 92 -8.59 -3.99 7.62
N PHE A 93 -9.11 -2.79 7.86
CA PHE A 93 -8.73 -1.55 7.19
C PHE A 93 -7.63 -0.85 7.99
N ALA A 94 -6.52 -0.50 7.34
CA ALA A 94 -5.37 0.13 7.98
C ALA A 94 -4.68 1.15 7.06
N GLY A 95 -3.81 1.99 7.62
CA GLY A 95 -3.09 3.01 6.88
C GLY A 95 -3.76 4.39 6.96
N ASN A 96 -3.10 5.42 6.44
CA ASN A 96 -3.52 6.81 6.59
C ASN A 96 -4.81 7.16 5.80
N GLY A 97 -5.20 6.34 4.82
CA GLY A 97 -6.45 6.50 4.08
C GLY A 97 -7.66 5.90 4.81
N SER A 98 -7.46 4.97 5.75
CA SER A 98 -8.56 4.23 6.39
C SER A 98 -9.38 5.09 7.36
N THR A 99 -8.76 6.06 8.03
CA THR A 99 -9.42 6.89 9.05
C THR A 99 -10.65 7.62 8.48
N LYS A 100 -10.54 8.23 7.30
CA LYS A 100 -11.66 8.92 6.66
C LYS A 100 -12.75 7.98 6.15
N CYS A 101 -12.41 6.71 5.92
CA CYS A 101 -13.35 5.71 5.43
C CYS A 101 -14.21 5.09 6.56
N LYS A 102 -13.78 5.22 7.81
CA LYS A 102 -14.46 4.68 8.99
C LYS A 102 -15.90 5.20 9.16
N ASP A 103 -16.16 6.43 8.74
CA ASP A 103 -17.48 7.03 8.83
C ASP A 103 -18.41 6.63 7.67
N VAL A 104 -17.87 6.08 6.61
CA VAL A 104 -18.57 5.68 5.39
C VAL A 104 -18.79 4.16 5.36
N ILE A 105 -17.77 3.37 5.59
CA ILE A 105 -17.87 1.91 5.64
C ILE A 105 -18.34 1.49 7.03
N LYS A 106 -19.68 1.39 7.22
CA LYS A 106 -20.30 0.98 8.49
C LYS A 106 -20.85 -0.43 8.39
N HIS A 107 -19.97 -1.40 8.44
CA HIS A 107 -20.34 -2.81 8.38
C HIS A 107 -19.82 -3.56 9.61
N ARG A 108 -20.59 -4.53 10.14
CA ARG A 108 -20.21 -5.31 11.35
C ARG A 108 -18.88 -6.06 11.19
N ASN A 109 -18.52 -6.41 9.96
CA ASN A 109 -17.29 -7.13 9.62
C ASN A 109 -16.14 -6.19 9.22
N ALA A 110 -16.33 -4.86 9.27
CA ALA A 110 -15.27 -3.89 9.04
C ALA A 110 -14.53 -3.59 10.34
N ILE A 111 -13.22 -3.83 10.35
CA ILE A 111 -12.33 -3.58 11.47
C ILE A 111 -11.36 -2.47 11.07
N PHE A 112 -11.25 -1.41 11.84
CA PHE A 112 -10.32 -0.32 11.57
C PHE A 112 -9.18 -0.33 12.57
N VAL A 113 -7.94 -0.43 12.07
CA VAL A 113 -6.71 -0.37 12.88
C VAL A 113 -6.00 0.93 12.59
N GLU A 114 -5.79 1.71 13.65
CA GLU A 114 -5.13 3.01 13.59
C GLU A 114 -3.62 2.89 13.82
N GLY A 115 -2.85 3.91 13.42
CA GLY A 115 -1.42 3.99 13.69
C GLY A 115 -0.52 3.10 12.82
N ILE A 116 -1.08 2.44 11.81
CA ILE A 116 -0.27 1.69 10.84
C ILE A 116 0.29 2.64 9.79
N VAL A 117 1.62 2.73 9.77
CA VAL A 117 2.38 3.55 8.81
C VAL A 117 3.49 2.71 8.18
N PRO A 118 3.88 2.98 6.93
CA PRO A 118 4.95 2.24 6.27
C PRO A 118 6.30 2.66 6.83
N LEU A 119 6.96 1.79 7.58
CA LEU A 119 8.30 2.00 8.10
C LEU A 119 9.31 1.14 7.35
N ALA A 120 10.51 1.68 7.12
CA ALA A 120 11.60 0.92 6.49
C ALA A 120 11.98 -0.34 7.27
N THR A 121 11.88 -0.31 8.60
CA THR A 121 12.13 -1.47 9.48
C THR A 121 11.16 -2.63 9.23
N ASP A 122 9.95 -2.34 8.78
CA ASP A 122 8.91 -3.35 8.56
C ASP A 122 9.09 -4.07 7.19
N MET A 123 9.98 -3.56 6.33
CA MET A 123 10.25 -4.15 5.01
C MET A 123 11.01 -5.49 5.07
N LEU A 124 11.65 -5.81 6.20
CA LEU A 124 12.59 -6.92 6.30
C LEU A 124 12.02 -8.26 5.82
N ALA A 125 10.84 -8.63 6.29
CA ALA A 125 10.23 -9.92 5.95
C ALA A 125 9.91 -10.04 4.45
N LEU A 126 9.37 -8.97 3.86
CA LEU A 126 9.03 -8.91 2.42
C LEU A 126 10.29 -8.87 1.55
N ALA A 127 11.29 -8.08 1.95
CA ALA A 127 12.57 -8.00 1.24
C ALA A 127 13.32 -9.33 1.28
N GLU A 128 13.34 -10.02 2.43
CA GLU A 128 13.96 -11.34 2.54
C GLU A 128 13.23 -12.40 1.71
N ARG A 129 11.88 -12.38 1.69
CA ARG A 129 11.09 -13.24 0.82
C ARG A 129 11.42 -13.01 -0.66
N ALA A 130 11.47 -11.74 -1.08
CA ALA A 130 11.82 -11.38 -2.45
C ALA A 130 13.26 -11.82 -2.80
N PHE A 131 14.21 -11.62 -1.90
CA PHE A 131 15.60 -12.05 -2.09
C PHE A 131 15.71 -13.58 -2.28
N ARG A 132 15.07 -14.36 -1.41
CA ARG A 132 15.07 -15.83 -1.50
C ARG A 132 14.43 -16.36 -2.78
N ASN A 133 13.43 -15.62 -3.30
CA ASN A 133 12.73 -15.95 -4.53
C ASN A 133 13.44 -15.41 -5.79
N GLY A 134 14.57 -14.70 -5.66
CA GLY A 134 15.27 -14.09 -6.79
C GLY A 134 14.49 -12.97 -7.47
N GLN A 135 13.57 -12.32 -6.76
CA GLN A 135 12.74 -11.21 -7.27
C GLN A 135 13.53 -9.91 -7.16
N PHE A 136 14.31 -9.64 -8.20
CA PHE A 136 15.17 -8.46 -8.28
C PHE A 136 14.71 -7.53 -9.38
N GLU A 137 14.85 -6.23 -9.11
CA GLU A 137 14.56 -5.18 -10.07
C GLU A 137 15.75 -4.91 -10.97
N ASP A 138 15.48 -4.49 -12.21
CA ASP A 138 16.52 -3.99 -13.09
C ASP A 138 17.00 -2.61 -12.60
N VAL A 139 18.25 -2.54 -12.16
CA VAL A 139 18.83 -1.31 -11.60
C VAL A 139 18.82 -0.15 -12.62
N ALA A 140 18.91 -0.42 -13.91
CA ALA A 140 18.90 0.62 -14.95
C ALA A 140 17.48 1.14 -15.22
N TYR A 141 16.48 0.25 -15.28
CA TYR A 141 15.14 0.58 -15.76
C TYR A 141 14.06 0.63 -14.70
N PHE A 142 14.32 0.18 -13.47
CA PHE A 142 13.31 0.25 -12.39
C PHE A 142 12.82 1.68 -12.17
N GLU A 143 11.51 1.83 -12.11
CA GLU A 143 10.81 3.08 -11.80
C GLU A 143 9.76 2.86 -10.70
N PRO A 144 9.47 3.88 -9.87
CA PRO A 144 8.36 3.81 -8.94
C PRO A 144 7.04 3.55 -9.66
N PHE A 145 6.21 2.69 -9.09
CA PHE A 145 4.88 2.42 -9.62
C PHE A 145 3.92 3.57 -9.29
N TYR A 146 3.37 4.22 -10.32
CA TYR A 146 2.37 5.28 -10.20
C TYR A 146 1.02 4.79 -10.73
N LEU A 147 0.03 4.69 -9.83
CA LEU A 147 -1.35 4.30 -10.18
C LEU A 147 -2.08 5.34 -11.03
N LYS A 148 -1.67 6.60 -10.94
CA LYS A 148 -2.21 7.71 -11.73
C LYS A 148 -1.10 8.49 -12.39
N GLU A 149 -1.35 8.91 -13.62
CA GLU A 149 -0.49 9.85 -14.29
C GLU A 149 -0.49 11.21 -13.58
N PHE A 150 0.65 11.90 -13.63
CA PHE A 150 0.77 13.24 -13.09
C PHE A 150 -0.03 14.22 -13.93
N ILE A 151 -1.13 14.74 -13.39
CA ILE A 151 -1.88 15.83 -13.97
C ILE A 151 -1.36 17.13 -13.35
N ALA A 152 -0.62 17.91 -14.13
CA ALA A 152 -0.16 19.22 -13.71
C ALA A 152 -1.37 20.15 -13.51
N THR A 153 -1.56 20.65 -12.30
CA THR A 153 -2.53 21.73 -12.05
C THR A 153 -1.90 23.06 -12.48
N THR A 154 -2.56 23.77 -13.40
CA THR A 154 -2.18 25.15 -13.71
C THR A 154 -2.30 26.01 -12.44
N PRO A 155 -1.25 26.79 -12.07
CA PRO A 155 -1.33 27.67 -10.91
C PRO A 155 -2.50 28.65 -11.07
N LYS A 156 -3.33 28.78 -10.04
CA LYS A 156 -4.47 29.71 -10.04
C LYS A 156 -4.05 31.20 -10.07
N ASN A 157 -2.80 31.50 -9.76
CA ASN A 157 -2.26 32.84 -9.81
C ASN A 157 -1.13 32.92 -10.86
N LYS A 158 -1.34 33.64 -11.94
CA LYS A 158 -0.26 34.14 -12.76
C LYS A 158 0.52 35.15 -11.88
N ILE A 159 1.73 34.80 -11.49
CA ILE A 159 2.68 35.79 -10.97
C ILE A 159 3.10 36.58 -12.19
N LEU A 160 2.62 37.83 -12.26
CA LEU A 160 3.11 38.85 -13.19
C LEU A 160 4.52 39.27 -12.80
#